data_9b0f3bb3e34c32add719137429331bf0
#
_entry.id   9b0f3bb3e34c32add719137429331bf0
#
_cell.length_a   1.000
_cell.length_b   1.000
_cell.length_c   1.000
_cell.angle_alpha   90.00
_cell.angle_beta   90.00
_cell.angle_gamma   90.00
#
_symmetry.space_group_name_H-M   'P 1'
#
loop_
_entity.id
_entity.type
_entity.pdbx_description
1 polymer ?
#
loop_
_entity_poly.entity_id
_entity_poly.type
_entity_poly.pdbx_seq_one_letter_code
_entity_poly.pdbx_strand_id
1 'polypeptide(L)'
;MQGDTVVVQAIIHEGRVARIATLSQQAHPSITPIYFAAVRRQLWLGTSDWTLAVRQVRADPRVSVLIAPELRPHDPRIVRVSGHASARTDTQAQMLYVLHVALKYSLNPGQLRNTLAHAHLIRLRRRYHQQSAAKGSMCIIAVVPERFELLP
;
A
#
# COMPACT_ATOMS: atom_id res chain seq x y z
N MET A 1 24.89 0.66 -9.19
CA MET A 1 24.29 -0.38 -8.33
C MET A 1 24.02 0.09 -6.90
N GLN A 2 25.00 0.62 -6.14
CA GLN A 2 24.70 1.13 -4.79
C GLN A 2 23.79 2.38 -4.80
N GLY A 3 23.96 3.27 -5.76
CA GLY A 3 23.12 4.47 -5.90
C GLY A 3 21.63 4.15 -6.16
N ASP A 4 21.34 3.15 -6.96
CA ASP A 4 19.97 2.75 -7.29
C ASP A 4 19.24 2.18 -6.07
N THR A 5 19.94 1.43 -5.22
CA THR A 5 19.36 0.89 -3.97
C THR A 5 18.93 2.01 -3.01
N VAL A 6 19.75 3.06 -2.86
CA VAL A 6 19.40 4.20 -2.00
C VAL A 6 18.18 4.95 -2.54
N VAL A 7 18.12 5.16 -3.86
CA VAL A 7 16.98 5.82 -4.51
C VAL A 7 15.70 4.99 -4.37
N VAL A 8 15.78 3.69 -4.61
CA VAL A 8 14.64 2.76 -4.42
C VAL A 8 14.11 2.84 -3.00
N GLN A 9 14.99 2.78 -1.99
CA GLN A 9 14.59 2.87 -0.58
C GLN A 9 13.95 4.22 -0.26
N ALA A 10 14.48 5.32 -0.79
CA ALA A 10 13.92 6.66 -0.60
C ALA A 10 12.50 6.74 -1.18
N ILE A 11 12.29 6.27 -2.42
CA ILE A 11 10.98 6.28 -3.07
C ILE A 11 9.97 5.41 -2.29
N ILE A 12 10.36 4.23 -1.82
CA ILE A 12 9.50 3.36 -0.99
C ILE A 12 9.14 4.05 0.33
N HIS A 13 10.09 4.72 0.95
CA HIS A 13 9.86 5.43 2.20
C HIS A 13 8.92 6.64 2.02
N GLU A 14 9.09 7.40 0.96
CA GLU A 14 8.33 8.62 0.65
C GLU A 14 6.97 8.33 0.02
N GLY A 15 6.85 7.25 -0.76
CA GLY A 15 5.61 6.88 -1.45
C GLY A 15 4.48 6.57 -0.47
N ARG A 16 3.26 7.01 -0.79
CA ARG A 16 2.07 6.84 0.05
C ARG A 16 1.11 5.81 -0.51
N VAL A 17 0.93 5.83 -1.82
CA VAL A 17 0.03 4.94 -2.53
C VAL A 17 0.83 3.98 -3.39
N ALA A 18 0.65 2.70 -3.16
CA ALA A 18 1.13 1.64 -4.03
C ALA A 18 0.03 1.28 -5.04
N ARG A 19 0.40 1.10 -6.29
CA ARG A 19 -0.49 0.58 -7.33
C ARG A 19 -0.15 -0.88 -7.54
N ILE A 20 -0.95 -1.76 -6.97
CA ILE A 20 -0.74 -3.21 -7.11
C ILE A 20 -1.45 -3.72 -8.36
N ALA A 21 -0.70 -4.40 -9.22
CA ALA A 21 -1.21 -5.18 -10.33
C ALA A 21 -1.38 -6.63 -9.91
N THR A 22 -2.59 -7.15 -10.09
CA THR A 22 -3.00 -8.52 -9.77
C THR A 22 -3.63 -9.18 -10.99
N LEU A 23 -3.71 -10.49 -11.01
CA LEU A 23 -4.25 -11.27 -12.13
C LEU A 23 -5.55 -11.97 -11.74
N SER A 24 -6.54 -11.92 -12.62
CA SER A 24 -7.72 -12.79 -12.51
C SER A 24 -7.36 -14.24 -12.87
N GLN A 25 -8.27 -15.16 -12.61
CA GLN A 25 -8.14 -16.57 -13.04
C GLN A 25 -8.01 -16.72 -14.56
N GLN A 26 -8.55 -15.77 -15.33
CA GLN A 26 -8.41 -15.71 -16.79
C GLN A 26 -7.17 -14.91 -17.24
N ALA A 27 -6.23 -14.64 -16.31
CA ALA A 27 -5.02 -13.84 -16.53
C ALA A 27 -5.27 -12.40 -17.01
N HIS A 28 -6.45 -11.82 -16.75
CA HIS A 28 -6.70 -10.41 -16.99
C HIS A 28 -6.09 -9.58 -15.87
N PRO A 29 -5.22 -8.61 -16.17
CA PRO A 29 -4.60 -7.76 -15.16
C PRO A 29 -5.59 -6.71 -14.63
N SER A 30 -5.48 -6.42 -13.35
CA SER A 30 -6.17 -5.33 -12.67
C SER A 30 -5.17 -4.50 -11.89
N ILE A 31 -5.38 -3.18 -11.82
CA ILE A 31 -4.53 -2.28 -11.04
C ILE A 31 -5.38 -1.62 -9.96
N THR A 32 -4.96 -1.71 -8.72
CA THR A 32 -5.65 -1.13 -7.57
C THR A 32 -4.71 -0.23 -6.78
N PRO A 33 -5.05 1.05 -6.57
CA PRO A 33 -4.30 1.93 -5.68
C PRO A 33 -4.66 1.62 -4.21
N ILE A 34 -3.65 1.37 -3.37
CA ILE A 34 -3.82 1.04 -1.95
C ILE A 34 -2.74 1.73 -1.13
N TYR A 35 -3.10 2.26 0.04
CA TYR A 35 -2.11 2.74 1.01
C TYR A 35 -1.24 1.60 1.52
N PHE A 36 0.05 1.88 1.68
CA PHE A 36 1.00 0.85 2.07
C PHE A 36 1.98 1.32 3.14
N ALA A 37 2.58 0.36 3.81
CA ALA A 37 3.73 0.55 4.67
C ALA A 37 4.78 -0.54 4.40
N ALA A 38 6.05 -0.19 4.56
CA ALA A 38 7.13 -1.17 4.56
C ALA A 38 7.25 -1.79 5.96
N VAL A 39 7.06 -3.10 6.07
CA VAL A 39 7.09 -3.85 7.33
C VAL A 39 7.98 -5.07 7.16
N ARG A 40 9.06 -5.16 7.95
CA ARG A 40 9.97 -6.33 7.92
C ARG A 40 10.43 -6.72 6.51
N ARG A 41 10.84 -5.71 5.70
CA ARG A 41 11.30 -5.87 4.31
C ARG A 41 10.22 -6.36 3.33
N GLN A 42 8.96 -6.29 3.70
CA GLN A 42 7.80 -6.55 2.86
C GLN A 42 7.02 -5.24 2.62
N LEU A 43 6.21 -5.22 1.57
CA LEU A 43 5.23 -4.15 1.37
C LEU A 43 3.87 -4.67 1.85
N TRP A 44 3.30 -3.99 2.81
CA TRP A 44 1.99 -4.32 3.37
C TRP A 44 0.96 -3.30 2.92
N LEU A 45 -0.05 -3.76 2.20
CA LEU A 45 -1.11 -2.95 1.64
C LEU A 45 -2.42 -3.26 2.36
N GLY A 46 -3.03 -2.25 2.99
CA GLY A 46 -4.26 -2.42 3.78
C GLY A 46 -5.52 -2.20 2.96
N THR A 47 -6.38 -3.19 2.93
CA THR A 47 -7.66 -3.17 2.22
C THR A 47 -8.71 -3.97 2.99
N SER A 48 -9.80 -4.34 2.34
CA SER A 48 -10.83 -5.23 2.90
C SER A 48 -10.82 -6.58 2.19
N ASP A 49 -11.17 -7.64 2.90
CA ASP A 49 -11.10 -9.03 2.42
C ASP A 49 -12.01 -9.34 1.23
N TRP A 50 -13.06 -8.54 1.01
CA TRP A 50 -13.98 -8.67 -0.11
C TRP A 50 -13.49 -8.03 -1.42
N THR A 51 -12.40 -7.27 -1.40
CA THR A 51 -11.92 -6.53 -2.58
C THR A 51 -11.43 -7.45 -3.69
N LEU A 52 -11.48 -6.92 -4.93
CA LEU A 52 -11.01 -7.64 -6.11
C LEU A 52 -9.53 -8.02 -5.97
N ALA A 53 -8.70 -7.10 -5.48
CA ALA A 53 -7.27 -7.35 -5.29
C ALA A 53 -7.02 -8.54 -4.35
N VAL A 54 -7.74 -8.65 -3.22
CA VAL A 54 -7.60 -9.78 -2.29
C VAL A 54 -8.02 -11.10 -2.93
N ARG A 55 -9.15 -11.09 -3.67
CA ARG A 55 -9.63 -12.30 -4.38
C ARG A 55 -8.61 -12.77 -5.42
N GLN A 56 -8.04 -11.84 -6.17
CA GLN A 56 -7.04 -12.17 -7.19
C GLN A 56 -5.73 -12.65 -6.59
N VAL A 57 -5.22 -12.02 -5.51
CA VAL A 57 -4.02 -12.48 -4.79
C VAL A 57 -4.19 -13.89 -4.22
N ARG A 58 -5.40 -14.25 -3.75
CA ARG A 58 -5.69 -15.62 -3.29
C ARG A 58 -5.69 -16.63 -4.43
N ALA A 59 -6.08 -16.22 -5.63
CA ALA A 59 -6.11 -17.08 -6.82
C ALA A 59 -4.73 -17.18 -7.50
N ASP A 60 -4.00 -16.08 -7.61
CA ASP A 60 -2.65 -15.99 -8.17
C ASP A 60 -1.81 -15.05 -7.30
N PRO A 61 -0.80 -15.57 -6.58
CA PRO A 61 0.01 -14.77 -5.67
C PRO A 61 1.01 -13.84 -6.38
N ARG A 62 1.22 -13.99 -7.67
CA ARG A 62 2.17 -13.15 -8.43
C ARG A 62 1.63 -11.73 -8.57
N VAL A 63 2.43 -10.76 -8.15
CA VAL A 63 2.04 -9.35 -8.18
C VAL A 63 3.17 -8.46 -8.67
N SER A 64 2.78 -7.30 -9.18
CA SER A 64 3.70 -6.19 -9.43
C SER A 64 3.15 -4.93 -8.75
N VAL A 65 4.01 -4.21 -8.06
CA VAL A 65 3.66 -3.00 -7.32
C VAL A 65 4.45 -1.82 -7.87
N LEU A 66 3.76 -0.74 -8.23
CA LEU A 66 4.37 0.52 -8.65
C LEU A 66 4.24 1.55 -7.53
N ILE A 67 5.36 2.19 -7.20
CA ILE A 67 5.45 3.24 -6.18
C ILE A 67 6.12 4.46 -6.81
N ALA A 68 5.42 5.60 -6.76
CA ALA A 68 5.94 6.88 -7.25
C ALA A 68 6.40 7.75 -6.07
N PRO A 69 7.39 8.64 -6.27
CA PRO A 69 7.87 9.57 -5.25
C PRO A 69 6.92 10.78 -5.13
N GLU A 70 5.83 10.63 -4.40
CA GLU A 70 4.78 11.66 -4.29
C GLU A 70 5.26 12.98 -3.68
N LEU A 71 6.34 12.95 -2.90
CA LEU A 71 6.96 14.16 -2.33
C LEU A 71 7.94 14.86 -3.28
N ARG A 72 8.20 14.29 -4.44
CA ARG A 72 9.10 14.81 -5.48
C ARG A 72 8.38 14.89 -6.82
N PRO A 73 7.47 15.85 -7.02
CA PRO A 73 6.61 15.89 -8.21
C PRO A 73 7.38 16.05 -9.53
N HIS A 74 8.64 16.46 -9.48
CA HIS A 74 9.52 16.60 -10.64
C HIS A 74 10.44 15.38 -10.87
N ASP A 75 10.39 14.37 -9.99
CA ASP A 75 11.15 13.13 -10.16
C ASP A 75 10.28 12.12 -10.92
N PRO A 76 10.58 11.81 -12.20
CA PRO A 76 9.76 10.92 -13.00
C PRO A 76 9.97 9.44 -12.64
N ARG A 77 10.96 9.12 -11.81
CA ARG A 77 11.34 7.73 -11.52
C ARG A 77 10.28 7.03 -10.69
N ILE A 78 9.98 5.81 -11.06
CA ILE A 78 9.01 4.94 -10.39
C ILE A 78 9.72 3.65 -9.99
N VAL A 79 9.45 3.16 -8.79
CA VAL A 79 9.92 1.84 -8.36
C VAL A 79 8.87 0.80 -8.72
N ARG A 80 9.27 -0.20 -9.50
CA ARG A 80 8.52 -1.43 -9.70
C ARG A 80 9.06 -2.52 -8.77
N VAL A 81 8.18 -3.13 -8.00
CA VAL A 81 8.48 -4.25 -7.13
C VAL A 81 7.69 -5.45 -7.62
N SER A 82 8.38 -6.47 -8.11
CA SER A 82 7.78 -7.74 -8.47
C SER A 82 7.99 -8.75 -7.36
N GLY A 83 7.01 -9.61 -7.10
CA GLY A 83 7.09 -10.61 -6.05
C GLY A 83 5.80 -11.39 -5.87
N HIS A 84 5.70 -12.04 -4.71
CA HIS A 84 4.54 -12.83 -4.33
C HIS A 84 3.81 -12.18 -3.16
N ALA A 85 2.48 -12.21 -3.22
CA ALA A 85 1.61 -11.65 -2.20
C ALA A 85 0.78 -12.71 -1.50
N SER A 86 0.47 -12.46 -0.25
CA SER A 86 -0.48 -13.24 0.54
C SER A 86 -1.49 -12.33 1.22
N ALA A 87 -2.72 -12.80 1.37
CA ALA A 87 -3.77 -12.09 2.09
C ALA A 87 -3.77 -12.51 3.56
N ARG A 88 -3.61 -11.54 4.47
CA ARG A 88 -3.56 -11.74 5.92
C ARG A 88 -4.72 -11.03 6.60
N THR A 89 -5.44 -11.76 7.44
CA THR A 89 -6.58 -11.25 8.23
C THR A 89 -6.35 -11.38 9.74
N ASP A 90 -5.18 -11.86 10.15
CA ASP A 90 -4.84 -12.01 11.55
C ASP A 90 -4.68 -10.66 12.26
N THR A 91 -5.13 -10.60 13.51
CA THR A 91 -5.13 -9.37 14.33
C THR A 91 -3.74 -8.78 14.49
N GLN A 92 -2.70 -9.64 14.63
CA GLN A 92 -1.32 -9.19 14.80
C GLN A 92 -0.85 -8.40 13.55
N ALA A 93 -1.13 -8.91 12.34
CA ALA A 93 -0.79 -8.21 11.10
C ALA A 93 -1.55 -6.88 10.99
N GLN A 94 -2.83 -6.87 11.33
CA GLN A 94 -3.64 -5.65 11.31
C GLN A 94 -3.08 -4.59 12.27
N MET A 95 -2.76 -4.96 13.51
CA MET A 95 -2.18 -4.03 14.49
C MET A 95 -0.83 -3.49 14.05
N LEU A 96 0.07 -4.33 13.56
CA LEU A 96 1.38 -3.91 13.06
C LEU A 96 1.24 -2.98 11.85
N TYR A 97 0.34 -3.28 10.93
CA TYR A 97 0.08 -2.43 9.78
C TYR A 97 -0.43 -1.05 10.21
N VAL A 98 -1.44 -1.01 11.09
CA VAL A 98 -2.00 0.25 11.60
C VAL A 98 -0.93 1.09 12.29
N LEU A 99 -0.06 0.47 13.09
CA LEU A 99 1.06 1.15 13.75
C LEU A 99 2.03 1.76 12.72
N HIS A 100 2.47 0.98 11.72
CA HIS A 100 3.41 1.46 10.71
C HIS A 100 2.80 2.55 9.83
N VAL A 101 1.52 2.43 9.47
CA VAL A 101 0.78 3.47 8.74
C VAL A 101 0.66 4.73 9.59
N ALA A 102 0.29 4.60 10.86
CA ALA A 102 0.22 5.74 11.77
C ALA A 102 1.56 6.47 11.87
N LEU A 103 2.66 5.75 12.07
CA LEU A 103 4.00 6.34 12.10
C LEU A 103 4.37 6.99 10.76
N LYS A 104 4.14 6.31 9.65
CA LYS A 104 4.49 6.82 8.30
C LYS A 104 3.73 8.10 7.94
N TYR A 105 2.44 8.17 8.27
CA TYR A 105 1.57 9.27 7.84
C TYR A 105 1.40 10.38 8.89
N SER A 106 1.63 10.09 10.18
CA SER A 106 1.48 11.07 11.27
C SER A 106 2.72 11.92 11.53
N LEU A 107 3.90 11.45 11.15
CA LEU A 107 5.18 12.17 11.33
C LEU A 107 5.41 13.29 10.31
N ASN A 108 4.48 13.52 9.39
CA ASN A 108 4.58 14.60 8.43
C ASN A 108 3.89 15.87 8.95
N PRO A 109 4.62 16.95 9.30
CA PRO A 109 4.06 18.18 9.89
C PRO A 109 2.96 18.83 9.05
N GLY A 110 3.05 18.71 7.71
CA GLY A 110 2.04 19.22 6.79
C GLY A 110 0.70 18.49 6.88
N GLN A 111 0.71 17.20 7.23
CA GLN A 111 -0.52 16.43 7.40
C GLN A 111 -1.21 16.67 8.73
N LEU A 112 -0.46 16.88 9.81
CA LEU A 112 -1.05 17.23 11.11
C LEU A 112 -1.85 18.52 11.00
N ARG A 113 -1.29 19.54 10.32
CA ARG A 113 -1.96 20.81 10.05
C ARG A 113 -3.19 20.63 9.14
N ASN A 114 -3.12 19.79 8.12
CA ASN A 114 -4.24 19.51 7.22
C ASN A 114 -5.35 18.70 7.91
N THR A 115 -4.99 17.75 8.78
CA THR A 115 -5.95 16.97 9.57
C THR A 115 -6.71 17.86 10.55
N LEU A 116 -6.05 18.81 11.18
CA LEU A 116 -6.69 19.80 12.07
C LEU A 116 -7.60 20.76 11.28
N ALA A 117 -7.18 21.21 10.09
CA ALA A 117 -7.98 22.08 9.23
C ALA A 117 -9.24 21.39 8.67
N HIS A 118 -9.21 20.06 8.52
CA HIS A 118 -10.30 19.28 7.95
C HIS A 118 -10.92 18.29 8.95
N ALA A 119 -10.92 18.64 10.23
CA ALA A 119 -11.50 17.83 11.31
C ALA A 119 -12.98 17.44 11.07
N HIS A 120 -13.73 18.27 10.33
CA HIS A 120 -15.12 17.97 9.93
C HIS A 120 -15.25 16.77 8.97
N LEU A 121 -14.19 16.46 8.19
CA LEU A 121 -14.15 15.30 7.30
C LEU A 121 -13.88 13.97 8.04
N ILE A 122 -13.44 14.04 9.31
CA ILE A 122 -13.23 12.85 10.15
C ILE A 122 -14.54 12.08 10.34
N ARG A 123 -15.68 12.78 10.47
CA ARG A 123 -17.00 12.17 10.57
C ARG A 123 -17.39 11.42 9.29
N LEU A 124 -17.08 11.99 8.12
CA LEU A 124 -17.35 11.38 6.81
C LEU A 124 -16.46 10.13 6.62
N ARG A 125 -15.19 10.23 7.00
CA ARG A 125 -14.23 9.13 6.97
C ARG A 125 -14.63 8.00 7.94
N ARG A 126 -15.14 8.33 9.13
CA ARG A 126 -15.68 7.35 10.08
C ARG A 126 -16.89 6.60 9.52
N ARG A 127 -17.82 7.28 8.86
CA ARG A 127 -18.97 6.66 8.17
C ARG A 127 -18.52 5.73 7.06
N TYR A 128 -17.57 6.14 6.25
CA TYR A 128 -17.02 5.30 5.18
C TYR A 128 -16.33 4.05 5.73
N HIS A 129 -15.55 4.17 6.78
CA HIS A 129 -14.92 3.02 7.46
C HIS A 129 -15.93 2.10 8.12
N GLN A 130 -17.00 2.62 8.71
CA GLN A 130 -18.09 1.81 9.27
C GLN A 130 -18.85 1.05 8.19
N GLN A 131 -19.12 1.66 7.04
CA GLN A 131 -19.76 1.00 5.90
C GLN A 131 -18.86 -0.06 5.26
N SER A 132 -17.57 0.17 5.20
CA SER A 132 -16.59 -0.81 4.73
C SER A 132 -16.44 -1.98 5.71
N ALA A 133 -16.42 -1.70 7.01
CA ALA A 133 -16.37 -2.72 8.06
C ALA A 133 -17.64 -3.59 8.10
N ALA A 134 -18.80 -3.05 7.72
CA ALA A 134 -20.03 -3.80 7.59
C ALA A 134 -20.03 -4.78 6.40
N LYS A 135 -19.17 -4.55 5.39
CA LYS A 135 -19.06 -5.40 4.18
C LYS A 135 -17.96 -6.46 4.26
N GLY A 136 -17.06 -6.39 5.23
CA GLY A 136 -15.96 -7.34 5.38
C GLY A 136 -14.91 -6.88 6.38
N SER A 137 -13.98 -7.78 6.70
CA SER A 137 -12.90 -7.53 7.64
C SER A 137 -11.71 -6.86 6.95
N MET A 138 -10.92 -6.15 7.75
CA MET A 138 -9.62 -5.62 7.30
C MET A 138 -8.71 -6.75 6.87
N CYS A 139 -8.10 -6.60 5.70
CA CYS A 139 -7.17 -7.55 5.13
C CYS A 139 -5.89 -6.83 4.72
N ILE A 140 -4.76 -7.44 5.00
CA ILE A 140 -3.44 -6.97 4.59
C ILE A 140 -2.95 -7.83 3.44
N ILE A 141 -2.66 -7.21 2.30
CA ILE A 141 -1.93 -7.85 1.22
C ILE A 141 -0.45 -7.66 1.54
N ALA A 142 0.21 -8.73 1.99
CA ALA A 142 1.63 -8.75 2.30
C ALA A 142 2.41 -9.22 1.07
N VAL A 143 3.19 -8.31 0.48
CA VAL A 143 4.03 -8.57 -0.70
C VAL A 143 5.45 -8.85 -0.26
N VAL A 144 5.96 -10.03 -0.58
CA VAL A 144 7.37 -10.41 -0.43
C VAL A 144 8.08 -10.02 -1.73
N PRO A 145 8.97 -9.02 -1.70
CA PRO A 145 9.69 -8.60 -2.89
C PRO A 145 10.71 -9.63 -3.34
N GLU A 146 10.77 -9.87 -4.64
CA GLU A 146 11.81 -10.68 -5.29
C GLU A 146 12.74 -9.80 -6.13
N ARG A 147 12.18 -8.77 -6.75
CA ARG A 147 12.91 -7.89 -7.65
C ARG A 147 12.45 -6.44 -7.51
N PHE A 148 13.43 -5.55 -7.48
CA PHE A 148 13.22 -4.11 -7.54
C PHE A 148 13.79 -3.56 -8.85
N GLU A 149 13.02 -2.70 -9.52
CA GLU A 149 13.44 -2.03 -10.74
C GLU A 149 13.11 -0.55 -10.63
N LEU A 150 14.09 0.28 -10.96
CA LEU A 150 13.89 1.72 -11.08
C LEU A 150 13.53 2.03 -12.54
N LEU A 151 12.34 2.54 -12.75
CA LEU A 151 11.84 2.93 -14.07
C LEU A 151 12.03 4.44 -14.24
N PRO A 152 12.37 4.92 -15.48
CA PRO A 152 12.51 6.33 -15.78
C PRO A 152 11.19 7.08 -15.71
#